data_c26dec0f3fb2e7af486aa226e7501773
#
_entry.id   c26dec0f3fb2e7af486aa226e7501773
#
_cell.length_a   1.000
_cell.length_b   1.000
_cell.length_c   1.000
_cell.angle_alpha   90.00
_cell.angle_beta   90.00
_cell.angle_gamma   90.00
#
_symmetry.space_group_name_H-M   'P 1'
#
loop_
_entity.id
_entity.type
_entity.pdbx_description
1 polymer ?
#
loop_
_entity_poly.entity_id
_entity_poly.type
_entity_poly.pdbx_seq_one_letter_code
_entity_poly.pdbx_strand_id
1 'polypeptide(L)'
;FDKAAKIMMLPYPGGPLIDKYALDGDPAAFSFPTPNIAALDFSFSGLKTSFLYLVRDGKLSNPDFVEEHKNDLCASFQHRVVSILLDKITRAANETGVNEIAIAGGVAANSGLRKALEQALEKNKWKVYIPNLQYCTDNAAMIAITGYYKFLRKEFAGYDLVPKARLGFTA
;
A
#
# COMPACT_ATOMS: atom_id res chain seq x y z
N PHE A 1 -3.48 -5.42 -2.31
CA PHE A 1 -4.16 -6.18 -1.25
C PHE A 1 -5.48 -6.77 -1.74
N ASP A 2 -6.42 -6.01 -2.30
CA ASP A 2 -7.74 -6.52 -2.73
C ASP A 2 -7.65 -7.70 -3.73
N LYS A 3 -6.65 -7.71 -4.62
CA LYS A 3 -6.43 -8.83 -5.54
C LYS A 3 -6.01 -10.11 -4.82
N ALA A 4 -5.19 -10.01 -3.78
CA ALA A 4 -4.81 -11.16 -2.95
C ALA A 4 -6.01 -11.68 -2.14
N ALA A 5 -6.77 -10.77 -1.53
CA ALA A 5 -8.01 -11.12 -0.84
C ALA A 5 -9.00 -11.85 -1.76
N LYS A 6 -9.18 -11.35 -2.99
CA LYS A 6 -10.04 -11.99 -3.99
C LYS A 6 -9.56 -13.40 -4.37
N ILE A 7 -8.25 -13.63 -4.48
CA ILE A 7 -7.68 -14.96 -4.75
C ILE A 7 -7.99 -15.94 -3.61
N MET A 8 -8.00 -15.46 -2.37
CA MET A 8 -8.38 -16.23 -1.18
C MET A 8 -9.91 -16.29 -0.96
N MET A 9 -10.72 -15.74 -1.86
CA MET A 9 -12.19 -15.66 -1.74
C MET A 9 -12.66 -14.84 -0.52
N LEU A 10 -11.85 -13.92 -0.02
CA LEU A 10 -12.25 -12.99 1.05
C LEU A 10 -13.19 -11.89 0.49
N PRO A 11 -14.12 -11.38 1.32
CA PRO A 11 -15.03 -10.32 0.91
C PRO A 11 -14.31 -8.99 0.65
N TYR A 12 -15.00 -8.09 -0.03
CA TYR A 12 -14.54 -6.71 -0.25
C TYR A 12 -15.03 -5.78 0.88
N PRO A 13 -14.22 -4.80 1.33
CA PRO A 13 -12.84 -4.48 0.91
C PRO A 13 -11.80 -5.45 1.49
N GLY A 14 -10.90 -5.93 0.63
CA GLY A 14 -9.93 -6.97 1.01
C GLY A 14 -8.73 -6.45 1.80
N GLY A 15 -8.31 -5.19 1.56
CA GLY A 15 -7.14 -4.60 2.24
C GLY A 15 -7.20 -4.68 3.77
N PRO A 16 -8.29 -4.22 4.42
CA PRO A 16 -8.46 -4.33 5.88
C PRO A 16 -8.47 -5.76 6.40
N LEU A 17 -8.99 -6.72 5.60
CA LEU A 17 -9.01 -8.13 5.98
C LEU A 17 -7.62 -8.76 5.94
N ILE A 18 -6.84 -8.47 4.89
CA ILE A 18 -5.45 -8.90 4.83
C ILE A 18 -4.68 -8.36 6.03
N ASP A 19 -4.84 -7.07 6.35
CA ASP A 19 -4.17 -6.44 7.49
C ASP A 19 -4.57 -7.10 8.83
N LYS A 20 -5.86 -7.36 9.02
CA LYS A 20 -6.38 -8.03 10.21
C LYS A 20 -5.81 -9.44 10.39
N TYR A 21 -5.89 -10.28 9.35
CA TYR A 21 -5.42 -11.66 9.45
C TYR A 21 -3.89 -11.76 9.53
N ALA A 22 -3.18 -10.80 8.98
CA ALA A 22 -1.71 -10.74 9.06
C ALA A 22 -1.19 -10.53 10.49
N LEU A 23 -2.01 -10.03 11.41
CA LEU A 23 -1.60 -9.82 12.81
C LEU A 23 -1.28 -11.12 13.53
N ASP A 24 -1.98 -12.20 13.19
CA ASP A 24 -1.90 -13.50 13.86
C ASP A 24 -1.14 -14.54 13.02
N GLY A 25 -0.50 -14.14 11.92
CA GLY A 25 0.22 -15.04 11.01
C GLY A 25 1.73 -14.87 11.05
N ASP A 26 2.44 -15.89 10.57
CA ASP A 26 3.89 -15.86 10.39
C ASP A 26 4.26 -15.16 9.07
N PRO A 27 4.96 -14.02 9.10
CA PRO A 27 5.41 -13.32 7.89
C PRO A 27 6.49 -14.06 7.09
N ALA A 28 7.09 -15.11 7.64
CA ALA A 28 8.12 -15.93 7.01
C ALA A 28 7.58 -17.28 6.47
N ALA A 29 6.31 -17.62 6.72
CA ALA A 29 5.73 -18.91 6.31
C ALA A 29 5.76 -19.13 4.80
N PHE A 30 5.56 -18.07 4.00
CA PHE A 30 5.57 -18.13 2.54
C PHE A 30 6.52 -17.10 1.94
N SER A 31 7.34 -17.53 0.98
CA SER A 31 8.29 -16.68 0.28
C SER A 31 7.70 -16.13 -1.03
N PHE A 32 7.87 -14.83 -1.27
CA PHE A 32 7.45 -14.18 -2.51
C PHE A 32 8.63 -13.48 -3.18
N PRO A 33 8.65 -13.42 -4.54
CA PRO A 33 9.73 -12.79 -5.27
C PRO A 33 9.80 -11.29 -4.99
N THR A 34 11.01 -10.74 -5.02
CA THR A 34 11.24 -9.30 -5.05
C THR A 34 11.25 -8.87 -6.51
N PRO A 35 10.45 -7.86 -6.92
CA PRO A 35 10.49 -7.36 -8.28
C PRO A 35 11.87 -6.78 -8.61
N ASN A 36 12.47 -7.21 -9.71
CA ASN A 36 13.69 -6.59 -10.24
C ASN A 36 13.30 -5.47 -11.22
N ILE A 37 13.02 -4.29 -10.67
CA ILE A 37 12.63 -3.09 -11.42
C ILE A 37 13.67 -2.00 -11.19
N ALA A 38 14.12 -1.37 -12.29
CA ALA A 38 15.12 -0.32 -12.26
C ALA A 38 14.66 0.91 -11.46
N ALA A 39 15.60 1.68 -10.98
CA ALA A 39 15.41 2.94 -10.28
C ALA A 39 14.39 2.88 -9.13
N LEU A 40 13.50 3.87 -9.04
CA LEU A 40 12.51 4.03 -7.97
C LEU A 40 11.11 3.55 -8.37
N ASP A 41 10.96 2.95 -9.55
CA ASP A 41 9.68 2.44 -10.03
C ASP A 41 9.20 1.21 -9.22
N PHE A 42 7.88 1.00 -9.21
CA PHE A 42 7.22 -0.11 -8.54
C PHE A 42 6.59 -1.07 -9.53
N SER A 43 6.64 -2.36 -9.23
CA SER A 43 5.80 -3.36 -9.87
C SER A 43 5.32 -4.39 -8.84
N PHE A 44 4.02 -4.65 -8.86
CA PHE A 44 3.38 -5.69 -8.05
C PHE A 44 2.78 -6.81 -8.90
N SER A 45 3.00 -6.77 -10.23
CA SER A 45 2.41 -7.75 -11.15
C SER A 45 2.93 -9.16 -10.88
N GLY A 46 4.26 -9.31 -10.73
CA GLY A 46 4.89 -10.60 -10.42
C GLY A 46 4.46 -11.14 -9.04
N LEU A 47 4.32 -10.28 -8.05
CA LEU A 47 3.85 -10.65 -6.72
C LEU A 47 2.42 -11.20 -6.76
N LYS A 48 1.52 -10.54 -7.51
CA LYS A 48 0.14 -11.03 -7.70
C LYS A 48 0.13 -12.43 -8.34
N THR A 49 0.93 -12.65 -9.37
CA THR A 49 0.98 -13.92 -10.09
C THR A 49 1.58 -15.04 -9.22
N SER A 50 2.63 -14.73 -8.46
CA SER A 50 3.23 -15.66 -7.51
C SER A 50 2.24 -16.07 -6.41
N PHE A 51 1.50 -15.11 -5.86
CA PHE A 51 0.45 -15.39 -4.87
C PHE A 51 -0.68 -16.25 -5.44
N LEU A 52 -1.12 -15.97 -6.68
CA LEU A 52 -2.13 -16.77 -7.37
C LEU A 52 -1.69 -18.22 -7.53
N TYR A 53 -0.45 -18.44 -7.97
CA TYR A 53 0.08 -19.80 -8.17
C TYR A 53 0.24 -20.55 -6.86
N LEU A 54 0.76 -19.89 -5.81
CA LEU A 54 0.86 -20.47 -4.48
C LEU A 54 -0.50 -20.98 -3.97
N VAL A 55 -1.54 -20.16 -4.05
CA VAL A 55 -2.88 -20.54 -3.59
C VAL A 55 -3.50 -21.60 -4.47
N ARG A 56 -3.33 -21.53 -5.79
CA ARG A 56 -3.81 -22.54 -6.74
C ARG A 56 -3.18 -23.91 -6.46
N ASP A 57 -1.86 -23.96 -6.36
CA ASP A 57 -1.11 -25.19 -6.21
C ASP A 57 -1.33 -25.79 -4.81
N GLY A 58 -1.45 -24.94 -3.77
CA GLY A 58 -1.84 -25.38 -2.44
C GLY A 58 -3.23 -26.02 -2.41
N LYS A 59 -4.22 -25.42 -3.08
CA LYS A 59 -5.58 -25.99 -3.19
C LYS A 59 -5.64 -27.29 -3.99
N LEU A 60 -4.75 -27.52 -4.94
CA LEU A 60 -4.67 -28.81 -5.66
C LEU A 60 -4.23 -29.95 -4.73
N SER A 61 -3.38 -29.66 -3.76
CA SER A 61 -2.88 -30.62 -2.78
C SER A 61 -3.78 -30.76 -1.56
N ASN A 62 -4.39 -29.63 -1.14
CA ASN A 62 -5.25 -29.56 0.03
C ASN A 62 -6.40 -28.55 -0.23
N PRO A 63 -7.65 -28.99 -0.42
CA PRO A 63 -8.80 -28.09 -0.64
C PRO A 63 -8.97 -27.01 0.43
N ASP A 64 -8.61 -27.31 1.68
CA ASP A 64 -8.72 -26.39 2.83
C ASP A 64 -7.47 -25.53 3.03
N PHE A 65 -6.51 -25.57 2.13
CA PHE A 65 -5.23 -24.84 2.23
C PHE A 65 -5.36 -23.37 2.62
N VAL A 66 -6.33 -22.66 2.04
CA VAL A 66 -6.51 -21.22 2.35
C VAL A 66 -7.05 -21.03 3.77
N GLU A 67 -7.97 -21.86 4.23
CA GLU A 67 -8.52 -21.74 5.58
C GLU A 67 -7.46 -22.06 6.64
N GLU A 68 -6.68 -23.11 6.42
CA GLU A 68 -5.62 -23.54 7.35
C GLU A 68 -4.45 -22.55 7.41
N HIS A 69 -4.12 -21.88 6.30
CA HIS A 69 -2.97 -20.98 6.19
C HIS A 69 -3.35 -19.52 6.01
N LYS A 70 -4.60 -19.14 6.27
CA LYS A 70 -5.12 -17.80 6.00
C LYS A 70 -4.28 -16.67 6.61
N ASN A 71 -3.94 -16.80 7.88
CA ASN A 71 -3.18 -15.81 8.61
C ASN A 71 -1.76 -15.69 8.06
N ASP A 72 -1.11 -16.81 7.81
CA ASP A 72 0.25 -16.87 7.29
C ASP A 72 0.36 -16.35 5.86
N LEU A 73 -0.63 -16.67 5.01
CA LEU A 73 -0.74 -16.13 3.65
C LEU A 73 -0.88 -14.60 3.68
N CYS A 74 -1.72 -14.07 4.57
CA CYS A 74 -1.90 -12.65 4.74
C CYS A 74 -0.63 -11.98 5.28
N ALA A 75 -0.02 -12.54 6.32
CA ALA A 75 1.19 -12.01 6.96
C ALA A 75 2.38 -11.98 5.99
N SER A 76 2.65 -13.09 5.31
CA SER A 76 3.76 -13.20 4.36
C SER A 76 3.57 -12.28 3.15
N PHE A 77 2.34 -12.19 2.63
CA PHE A 77 2.03 -11.28 1.52
C PHE A 77 2.17 -9.82 1.93
N GLN A 78 1.60 -9.43 3.07
CA GLN A 78 1.72 -8.07 3.62
C GLN A 78 3.17 -7.70 3.87
N HIS A 79 3.93 -8.58 4.52
CA HIS A 79 5.36 -8.37 4.78
C HIS A 79 6.13 -8.11 3.49
N ARG A 80 5.88 -8.87 2.43
CA ARG A 80 6.54 -8.65 1.13
C ARG A 80 6.17 -7.31 0.50
N VAL A 81 4.90 -6.92 0.50
CA VAL A 81 4.47 -5.61 -0.01
C VAL A 81 5.14 -4.48 0.75
N VAL A 82 5.10 -4.53 2.07
CA VAL A 82 5.72 -3.50 2.95
C VAL A 82 7.23 -3.43 2.72
N SER A 83 7.89 -4.58 2.61
CA SER A 83 9.35 -4.66 2.34
C SER A 83 9.71 -3.97 1.02
N ILE A 84 8.94 -4.20 -0.06
CA ILE A 84 9.16 -3.55 -1.36
C ILE A 84 9.01 -2.02 -1.24
N LEU A 85 7.98 -1.55 -0.52
CA LEU A 85 7.74 -0.12 -0.33
C LEU A 85 8.89 0.53 0.46
N LEU A 86 9.31 -0.08 1.57
CA LEU A 86 10.39 0.45 2.41
C LEU A 86 11.73 0.47 1.69
N ASP A 87 12.06 -0.56 0.92
CA ASP A 87 13.28 -0.58 0.12
C ASP A 87 13.35 0.61 -0.84
N LYS A 88 12.27 0.87 -1.58
CA LYS A 88 12.20 1.99 -2.51
C LYS A 88 12.21 3.35 -1.82
N ILE A 89 11.51 3.49 -0.68
CA ILE A 89 11.54 4.72 0.13
C ILE A 89 12.97 4.97 0.63
N THR A 90 13.64 3.94 1.14
CA THR A 90 15.01 4.05 1.65
C THR A 90 15.98 4.47 0.54
N ARG A 91 15.87 3.86 -0.64
CA ARG A 91 16.67 4.25 -1.80
C ARG A 91 16.41 5.69 -2.21
N ALA A 92 15.14 6.10 -2.33
CA ALA A 92 14.77 7.46 -2.70
C ALA A 92 15.33 8.48 -1.70
N ALA A 93 15.19 8.22 -0.40
CA ALA A 93 15.72 9.09 0.64
C ALA A 93 17.25 9.23 0.55
N ASN A 94 17.96 8.13 0.31
CA ASN A 94 19.42 8.14 0.17
C ASN A 94 19.89 8.86 -1.12
N GLU A 95 19.21 8.65 -2.23
CA GLU A 95 19.55 9.27 -3.52
C GLU A 95 19.26 10.77 -3.54
N THR A 96 18.21 11.22 -2.85
CA THR A 96 17.78 12.63 -2.84
C THR A 96 18.31 13.42 -1.65
N GLY A 97 18.77 12.76 -0.59
CA GLY A 97 19.12 13.38 0.69
C GLY A 97 17.91 13.88 1.50
N VAL A 98 16.67 13.54 1.06
CA VAL A 98 15.44 13.93 1.77
C VAL A 98 15.19 12.96 2.92
N ASN A 99 14.99 13.50 4.11
CA ASN A 99 14.72 12.73 5.34
C ASN A 99 13.30 12.94 5.89
N GLU A 100 12.46 13.70 5.20
CA GLU A 100 11.04 13.88 5.54
C GLU A 100 10.17 13.01 4.64
N ILE A 101 9.53 12.00 5.24
CA ILE A 101 8.75 10.98 4.54
C ILE A 101 7.27 11.12 4.91
N ALA A 102 6.41 11.23 3.92
CA ALA A 102 4.97 11.24 4.12
C ALA A 102 4.29 10.09 3.39
N ILE A 103 3.29 9.48 4.01
CA ILE A 103 2.42 8.50 3.37
C ILE A 103 0.99 9.03 3.26
N ALA A 104 0.29 8.66 2.18
CA ALA A 104 -1.10 9.04 1.95
C ALA A 104 -1.83 7.94 1.17
N GLY A 105 -3.17 8.07 1.06
CA GLY A 105 -4.01 7.12 0.35
C GLY A 105 -4.40 5.90 1.20
N GLY A 106 -5.27 5.02 0.65
CA GLY A 106 -5.86 3.90 1.38
C GLY A 106 -4.85 2.94 2.01
N VAL A 107 -3.70 2.70 1.36
CA VAL A 107 -2.65 1.82 1.90
C VAL A 107 -1.95 2.43 3.11
N ALA A 108 -2.01 3.75 3.31
CA ALA A 108 -1.51 4.40 4.51
C ALA A 108 -2.29 4.01 5.79
N ALA A 109 -3.44 3.35 5.67
CA ALA A 109 -4.17 2.77 6.80
C ALA A 109 -3.61 1.41 7.27
N ASN A 110 -2.78 0.73 6.43
CA ASN A 110 -2.25 -0.58 6.74
C ASN A 110 -1.34 -0.55 7.98
N SER A 111 -1.64 -1.39 8.98
CA SER A 111 -0.95 -1.40 10.26
C SER A 111 0.51 -1.86 10.15
N GLY A 112 0.77 -2.85 9.29
CA GLY A 112 2.11 -3.35 9.01
C GLY A 112 3.02 -2.29 8.40
N LEU A 113 2.50 -1.49 7.45
CA LEU A 113 3.25 -0.39 6.84
C LEU A 113 3.55 0.71 7.87
N ARG A 114 2.57 1.10 8.69
CA ARG A 114 2.76 2.10 9.76
C ARG A 114 3.84 1.68 10.74
N LYS A 115 3.74 0.46 11.28
CA LYS A 115 4.73 -0.11 12.21
C LYS A 115 6.12 -0.15 11.58
N ALA A 116 6.22 -0.56 10.33
CA ALA A 116 7.50 -0.65 9.64
C ALA A 116 8.14 0.73 9.38
N LEU A 117 7.33 1.76 9.07
CA LEU A 117 7.80 3.14 8.94
C LEU A 117 8.24 3.74 10.29
N GLU A 118 7.52 3.46 11.38
CA GLU A 118 7.90 3.87 12.73
C GLU A 118 9.25 3.27 13.14
N GLN A 119 9.48 1.99 12.84
CA GLN A 119 10.78 1.34 13.07
C GLN A 119 11.90 1.93 12.19
N ALA A 120 11.60 2.24 10.93
CA ALA A 120 12.56 2.84 10.01
C ALA A 120 12.92 4.29 10.38
N LEU A 121 12.01 5.03 11.02
CA LEU A 121 12.22 6.40 11.50
C LEU A 121 13.46 6.50 12.42
N GLU A 122 13.53 5.66 13.43
CA GLU A 122 14.65 5.67 14.38
C GLU A 122 15.98 5.29 13.70
N LYS A 123 15.94 4.20 12.90
CA LYS A 123 17.11 3.66 12.21
C LYS A 123 17.71 4.65 11.20
N ASN A 124 16.88 5.35 10.44
CA ASN A 124 17.31 6.22 9.35
C ASN A 124 17.32 7.71 9.73
N LYS A 125 16.92 8.06 10.95
CA LYS A 125 16.76 9.46 11.42
C LYS A 125 15.78 10.23 10.52
N TRP A 126 14.70 9.58 10.10
CA TRP A 126 13.66 10.21 9.28
C TRP A 126 12.65 10.96 10.15
N LYS A 127 12.01 11.95 9.57
CA LYS A 127 10.79 12.54 10.07
C LYS A 127 9.62 12.00 9.25
N VAL A 128 8.74 11.21 9.87
CA VAL A 128 7.66 10.52 9.18
C VAL A 128 6.31 11.16 9.51
N TYR A 129 5.53 11.40 8.47
CA TYR A 129 4.17 11.95 8.56
C TYR A 129 3.16 10.86 8.16
N ILE A 130 2.41 10.39 9.15
CA ILE A 130 1.39 9.36 9.00
C ILE A 130 0.03 9.99 9.30
N PRO A 131 -0.92 10.02 8.34
CA PRO A 131 -2.22 10.61 8.57
C PRO A 131 -3.06 9.79 9.55
N ASN A 132 -4.00 10.46 10.24
CA ASN A 132 -5.04 9.76 10.97
C ASN A 132 -5.87 8.88 10.02
N LEU A 133 -6.39 7.76 10.51
CA LEU A 133 -7.10 6.77 9.69
C LEU A 133 -8.26 7.37 8.89
N GLN A 134 -8.99 8.32 9.46
CA GLN A 134 -10.10 9.02 8.81
C GLN A 134 -9.69 9.83 7.56
N TYR A 135 -8.40 10.12 7.39
CA TYR A 135 -7.87 10.88 6.24
C TYR A 135 -7.12 10.01 5.24
N CYS A 136 -7.07 8.69 5.44
CA CYS A 136 -6.37 7.78 4.52
C CYS A 136 -7.15 7.49 3.23
N THR A 137 -8.47 7.60 3.27
CA THR A 137 -9.35 7.44 2.10
C THR A 137 -9.94 8.78 1.68
N ASP A 138 -10.68 8.79 0.58
CA ASP A 138 -11.33 9.99 0.06
C ASP A 138 -12.20 10.65 1.12
N ASN A 139 -12.01 11.95 1.31
CA ASN A 139 -12.73 12.73 2.32
C ASN A 139 -12.87 14.20 1.92
N ALA A 140 -13.85 14.88 2.48
CA ALA A 140 -14.13 16.28 2.17
C ALA A 140 -13.00 17.24 2.57
N ALA A 141 -12.20 16.90 3.60
CA ALA A 141 -11.10 17.75 4.03
C ALA A 141 -9.99 17.86 2.97
N MET A 142 -9.76 16.82 2.16
CA MET A 142 -8.80 16.87 1.04
C MET A 142 -9.21 17.91 0.00
N ILE A 143 -10.49 17.98 -0.32
CA ILE A 143 -11.03 18.96 -1.26
C ILE A 143 -11.01 20.35 -0.65
N ALA A 144 -11.45 20.48 0.60
CA ALA A 144 -11.51 21.76 1.30
C ALA A 144 -10.14 22.44 1.42
N ILE A 145 -9.09 21.69 1.84
CA ILE A 145 -7.74 22.24 1.97
C ILE A 145 -7.13 22.61 0.62
N THR A 146 -7.37 21.80 -0.42
CA THR A 146 -6.94 22.11 -1.78
C THR A 146 -7.63 23.37 -2.30
N GLY A 147 -8.93 23.47 -2.08
CA GLY A 147 -9.72 24.67 -2.42
C GLY A 147 -9.25 25.93 -1.69
N TYR A 148 -8.92 25.80 -0.40
CA TYR A 148 -8.38 26.89 0.40
C TYR A 148 -7.08 27.45 -0.19
N TYR A 149 -6.12 26.62 -0.53
CA TYR A 149 -4.86 27.06 -1.13
C TYR A 149 -5.07 27.67 -2.53
N LYS A 150 -5.98 27.12 -3.34
CA LYS A 150 -6.36 27.72 -4.63
C LYS A 150 -7.00 29.10 -4.44
N PHE A 151 -7.89 29.24 -3.45
CA PHE A 151 -8.49 30.53 -3.10
C PHE A 151 -7.42 31.58 -2.73
N LEU A 152 -6.45 31.24 -1.89
CA LEU A 152 -5.35 32.14 -1.52
C LEU A 152 -4.54 32.60 -2.74
N ARG A 153 -4.35 31.71 -3.74
CA ARG A 153 -3.64 32.03 -5.00
C ARG A 153 -4.55 32.71 -6.04
N LYS A 154 -5.84 32.93 -5.73
CA LYS A 154 -6.84 33.47 -6.65
C LYS A 154 -7.04 32.63 -7.91
N GLU A 155 -6.85 31.33 -7.82
CA GLU A 155 -7.05 30.36 -8.88
C GLU A 155 -8.53 29.96 -8.93
N PHE A 156 -9.34 30.72 -9.70
CA PHE A 156 -10.74 30.45 -9.89
C PHE A 156 -11.00 29.86 -11.27
N ALA A 157 -11.89 28.88 -11.35
CA ALA A 157 -12.35 28.32 -12.62
C ALA A 157 -13.56 29.12 -13.15
N GLY A 158 -13.71 29.18 -14.48
CA GLY A 158 -14.90 29.69 -15.13
C GLY A 158 -16.06 28.70 -15.10
N TYR A 159 -17.22 29.13 -15.55
CA TYR A 159 -18.44 28.30 -15.65
C TYR A 159 -18.38 27.27 -16.81
N ASP A 160 -17.36 27.36 -17.65
CA ASP A 160 -17.08 26.46 -18.78
C ASP A 160 -16.28 25.20 -18.37
N LEU A 161 -15.93 25.06 -17.10
CA LEU A 161 -15.20 23.90 -16.60
C LEU A 161 -16.01 22.62 -16.74
N VAL A 162 -15.49 21.68 -17.56
CA VAL A 162 -16.11 20.36 -17.76
C VAL A 162 -15.43 19.33 -16.86
N PRO A 163 -16.19 18.50 -16.12
CA PRO A 163 -15.62 17.41 -15.34
C PRO A 163 -14.86 16.42 -16.22
N LYS A 164 -13.68 16.00 -15.78
CA LYS A 164 -12.85 15.00 -16.48
C LYS A 164 -12.81 13.71 -15.68
N ALA A 165 -13.24 12.60 -16.30
CA ALA A 165 -13.21 11.27 -15.67
C ALA A 165 -11.76 10.76 -15.44
N ARG A 166 -10.81 11.25 -16.21
CA ARG A 166 -9.36 10.97 -16.06
C ARG A 166 -8.58 12.26 -16.15
N LEU A 167 -7.86 12.58 -15.11
CA LEU A 167 -6.94 13.70 -15.06
C LEU A 167 -5.51 13.13 -15.02
N GLY A 168 -4.62 13.58 -15.92
CA GLY A 168 -3.20 13.24 -15.87
C GLY A 168 -2.49 13.99 -14.74
N PHE A 169 -1.38 13.44 -14.25
CA PHE A 169 -0.51 14.11 -13.26
C PHE A 169 0.46 15.12 -13.90
N THR A 170 0.40 15.28 -15.22
CA THR A 170 1.20 16.31 -15.90
C THR A 170 0.55 17.66 -15.72
N ALA A 171 1.30 18.55 -15.09
CA ALA A 171 1.01 19.98 -15.09
C ALA A 171 1.15 20.53 -16.52
#